data_06ec897cb6885fc6de9b5e487698cfe9
#
_entry.id   06ec897cb6885fc6de9b5e487698cfe9
#
_cell.length_a   1.000
_cell.length_b   1.000
_cell.length_c   1.000
_cell.angle_alpha   90.00
_cell.angle_beta   90.00
_cell.angle_gamma   90.00
#
_symmetry.space_group_name_H-M   'P 1'
#
loop_
_entity.id
_entity.type
_entity.pdbx_description
1 polymer ?
#
loop_
_entity_poly.entity_id
_entity_poly.type
_entity_poly.pdbx_seq_one_letter_code
_entity_poly.pdbx_strand_id
1 'polypeptide(L)'
;MNDARSDLITLVLSIFAVLIFASLVGYVLHRRLSPDGSNSAVENLNARIKAWWIMVIFIGVAFLAGRAGVIILFAFCSFAALREFITLTNTKRADHWALASAFFVVLPIQYYLLWAEEYGIYSIFVPVYAFLLMPIISVLRGDTERFLIRIAEVQWALMICVFCASHVPALLTLNIPGYEDRNVLLIAFLVIVVQLSDVLQYVWGKLFGRTKIAPKLSPSKTVEGFAGGVASATLIGASLWWITPFTPLQAGMLSLVITLMGFFGGLVMSAIKRDRGVKDWGNLIEGHGGLIDRLDSVVFSAPIFFHLVRYWWSLT
;
A
#
# COMPACT_ATOMS: atom_id res chain seq x y z
N MET A 1 -1.91 -12.09 -26.69
CA MET A 1 -1.28 -10.74 -26.76
C MET A 1 -2.25 -9.59 -27.00
N ASN A 2 -3.26 -9.72 -27.88
CA ASN A 2 -4.25 -8.63 -28.10
C ASN A 2 -5.17 -8.38 -26.90
N ASP A 3 -5.62 -9.42 -26.22
CA ASP A 3 -6.58 -9.31 -25.10
C ASP A 3 -5.97 -8.62 -23.86
N ALA A 4 -4.76 -9.00 -23.43
CA ALA A 4 -4.09 -8.38 -22.29
C ALA A 4 -3.87 -6.87 -22.47
N ARG A 5 -3.49 -6.46 -23.68
CA ARG A 5 -3.29 -5.05 -24.05
C ARG A 5 -4.62 -4.29 -24.11
N SER A 6 -5.67 -4.96 -24.60
CA SER A 6 -7.01 -4.39 -24.66
C SER A 6 -7.58 -4.15 -23.24
N ASP A 7 -7.43 -5.12 -22.34
CA ASP A 7 -7.90 -5.02 -20.96
C ASP A 7 -7.16 -3.92 -20.19
N LEU A 8 -5.84 -3.84 -20.37
CA LEU A 8 -5.05 -2.77 -19.76
C LEU A 8 -5.46 -1.39 -20.27
N ILE A 9 -5.67 -1.24 -21.58
CA ILE A 9 -6.14 0.02 -22.16
C ILE A 9 -7.53 0.37 -21.62
N THR A 10 -8.45 -0.59 -21.58
CA THR A 10 -9.80 -0.39 -21.05
C THR A 10 -9.78 0.05 -19.60
N LEU A 11 -8.94 -0.58 -18.78
CA LEU A 11 -8.76 -0.23 -17.37
C LEU A 11 -8.19 1.20 -17.24
N VAL A 12 -7.13 1.51 -17.97
CA VAL A 12 -6.51 2.84 -17.95
C VAL A 12 -7.50 3.91 -18.38
N LEU A 13 -8.23 3.71 -19.48
CA LEU A 13 -9.25 4.65 -19.93
C LEU A 13 -10.36 4.84 -18.88
N SER A 14 -10.79 3.77 -18.21
CA SER A 14 -11.79 3.83 -17.15
C SER A 14 -11.29 4.66 -15.95
N ILE A 15 -10.03 4.46 -15.53
CA ILE A 15 -9.41 5.25 -14.44
C ILE A 15 -9.32 6.73 -14.84
N PHE A 16 -8.88 7.03 -16.06
CA PHE A 16 -8.82 8.41 -16.57
C PHE A 16 -10.20 9.04 -16.62
N ALA A 17 -11.23 8.33 -17.10
CA ALA A 17 -12.60 8.83 -17.13
C ALA A 17 -13.10 9.20 -15.72
N VAL A 18 -12.86 8.35 -14.73
CA VAL A 18 -13.21 8.63 -13.32
C VAL A 18 -12.46 9.85 -12.78
N LEU A 19 -11.16 9.99 -13.06
CA LEU A 19 -10.36 11.12 -12.61
C LEU A 19 -10.77 12.43 -13.28
N ILE A 20 -11.10 12.40 -14.59
CA ILE A 20 -11.62 13.57 -15.32
C ILE A 20 -12.96 13.98 -14.73
N PHE A 21 -13.86 13.02 -14.50
CA PHE A 21 -15.15 13.30 -13.87
C PHE A 21 -14.98 13.91 -12.48
N ALA A 22 -14.14 13.33 -11.63
CA ALA A 22 -13.83 13.85 -10.30
C ALA A 22 -13.25 15.28 -10.39
N SER A 23 -12.36 15.54 -11.36
CA SER A 23 -11.76 16.86 -11.58
C SER A 23 -12.82 17.89 -11.99
N LEU A 24 -13.77 17.52 -12.85
CA LEU A 24 -14.88 18.39 -13.24
C LEU A 24 -15.78 18.72 -12.05
N VAL A 25 -16.12 17.71 -11.24
CA VAL A 25 -16.91 17.92 -10.02
C VAL A 25 -16.15 18.84 -9.04
N GLY A 26 -14.87 18.59 -8.81
CA GLY A 26 -14.02 19.42 -7.94
C GLY A 26 -13.94 20.88 -8.43
N TYR A 27 -13.79 21.07 -9.74
CA TYR A 27 -13.78 22.39 -10.36
C TYR A 27 -15.11 23.14 -10.20
N VAL A 28 -16.24 22.46 -10.43
CA VAL A 28 -17.58 23.06 -10.27
C VAL A 28 -17.85 23.42 -8.82
N LEU A 29 -17.46 22.53 -7.86
CA LEU A 29 -17.62 22.79 -6.44
C LEU A 29 -16.72 23.96 -5.99
N HIS A 30 -15.50 24.05 -6.47
CA HIS A 30 -14.59 25.16 -6.18
C HIS A 30 -15.20 26.49 -6.66
N ARG A 31 -15.67 26.55 -7.91
CA ARG A 31 -16.32 27.76 -8.44
C ARG A 31 -17.59 28.18 -7.72
N ARG A 32 -18.39 27.20 -7.22
CA ARG A 32 -19.68 27.50 -6.58
C ARG A 32 -19.57 27.73 -5.07
N LEU A 33 -18.71 27.00 -4.37
CA LEU A 33 -18.67 26.94 -2.91
C LEU A 33 -17.38 27.47 -2.30
N SER A 34 -16.35 27.70 -3.09
CA SER A 34 -15.03 28.14 -2.60
C SER A 34 -14.29 29.04 -3.60
N PRO A 35 -14.95 30.09 -4.17
CA PRO A 35 -14.29 30.95 -5.16
C PRO A 35 -13.06 31.68 -4.57
N ASP A 36 -13.06 31.93 -3.27
CA ASP A 36 -11.98 32.60 -2.54
C ASP A 36 -11.12 31.65 -1.71
N GLY A 37 -11.19 30.32 -1.96
CA GLY A 37 -10.46 29.31 -1.19
C GLY A 37 -10.95 29.13 0.26
N SER A 38 -12.12 29.66 0.61
CA SER A 38 -12.64 29.69 1.99
C SER A 38 -13.17 28.35 2.50
N ASN A 39 -13.56 27.43 1.59
CA ASN A 39 -14.15 26.14 1.96
C ASN A 39 -13.09 25.04 2.01
N SER A 40 -12.60 24.76 3.22
CA SER A 40 -11.56 23.73 3.45
C SER A 40 -11.91 22.33 2.94
N ALA A 41 -13.19 21.97 2.88
CA ALA A 41 -13.62 20.65 2.38
C ALA A 41 -13.43 20.55 0.85
N VAL A 42 -13.73 21.60 0.13
CA VAL A 42 -13.55 21.67 -1.35
C VAL A 42 -12.05 21.70 -1.68
N GLU A 43 -11.26 22.48 -0.95
CA GLU A 43 -9.81 22.54 -1.15
C GLU A 43 -9.15 21.19 -0.88
N ASN A 44 -9.55 20.50 0.21
CA ASN A 44 -9.09 19.15 0.51
C ASN A 44 -9.50 18.14 -0.58
N LEU A 45 -10.71 18.25 -1.15
CA LEU A 45 -11.14 17.40 -2.26
C LEU A 45 -10.25 17.60 -3.49
N ASN A 46 -10.02 18.85 -3.89
CA ASN A 46 -9.20 19.18 -5.05
C ASN A 46 -7.73 18.75 -4.86
N ALA A 47 -7.19 18.93 -3.66
CA ALA A 47 -5.85 18.46 -3.34
C ALA A 47 -5.76 16.92 -3.46
N ARG A 48 -6.78 16.17 -2.99
CA ARG A 48 -6.83 14.70 -3.16
C ARG A 48 -6.90 14.29 -4.62
N ILE A 49 -7.68 14.97 -5.44
CA ILE A 49 -7.77 14.68 -6.88
C ILE A 49 -6.40 14.90 -7.54
N LYS A 50 -5.68 15.99 -7.21
CA LYS A 50 -4.31 16.22 -7.70
C LYS A 50 -3.34 15.11 -7.30
N ALA A 51 -3.39 14.68 -6.03
CA ALA A 51 -2.55 13.56 -5.58
C ALA A 51 -2.86 12.24 -6.31
N TRP A 52 -4.13 11.97 -6.60
CA TRP A 52 -4.52 10.81 -7.41
C TRP A 52 -3.98 10.88 -8.84
N TRP A 53 -4.01 12.04 -9.48
CA TRP A 53 -3.39 12.23 -10.80
C TRP A 53 -1.89 11.91 -10.78
N ILE A 54 -1.18 12.42 -9.78
CA ILE A 54 0.26 12.15 -9.61
C ILE A 54 0.51 10.65 -9.45
N MET A 55 -0.23 9.99 -8.55
CA MET A 55 -0.07 8.54 -8.31
C MET A 55 -0.36 7.71 -9.57
N VAL A 56 -1.45 8.01 -10.29
CA VAL A 56 -1.82 7.29 -11.52
C VAL A 56 -0.77 7.49 -12.63
N ILE A 57 -0.20 8.70 -12.76
CA ILE A 57 0.87 8.97 -13.73
C ILE A 57 2.12 8.16 -13.37
N PHE A 58 2.57 8.17 -12.12
CA PHE A 58 3.76 7.40 -11.69
C PHE A 58 3.57 5.90 -11.89
N ILE A 59 2.42 5.34 -11.51
CA ILE A 59 2.10 3.92 -11.70
C ILE A 59 1.99 3.61 -13.20
N GLY A 60 1.35 4.49 -13.99
CA GLY A 60 1.21 4.33 -15.43
C GLY A 60 2.56 4.32 -16.15
N VAL A 61 3.47 5.24 -15.81
CA VAL A 61 4.85 5.25 -16.35
C VAL A 61 5.60 3.98 -15.96
N ALA A 62 5.45 3.52 -14.71
CA ALA A 62 6.07 2.28 -14.27
C ALA A 62 5.54 1.06 -15.04
N PHE A 63 4.23 1.01 -15.31
CA PHE A 63 3.61 -0.06 -16.10
C PHE A 63 4.09 -0.03 -17.57
N LEU A 64 4.25 1.16 -18.16
CA LEU A 64 4.81 1.30 -19.51
C LEU A 64 6.28 0.86 -19.58
N ALA A 65 7.05 1.07 -18.52
CA ALA A 65 8.43 0.59 -18.41
C ALA A 65 8.51 -0.93 -18.09
N GLY A 66 7.37 -1.60 -17.96
CA GLY A 66 7.26 -3.02 -17.71
C GLY A 66 7.70 -3.44 -16.30
N ARG A 67 8.10 -4.72 -16.19
CA ARG A 67 8.50 -5.32 -14.90
C ARG A 67 9.57 -4.49 -14.17
N ALA A 68 10.61 -4.07 -14.90
CA ALA A 68 11.68 -3.25 -14.33
C ALA A 68 11.17 -1.95 -13.72
N GLY A 69 10.31 -1.23 -14.43
CA GLY A 69 9.74 0.03 -13.97
C GLY A 69 8.96 -0.12 -12.67
N VAL A 70 8.13 -1.16 -12.57
CA VAL A 70 7.34 -1.43 -11.37
C VAL A 70 8.25 -1.79 -10.18
N ILE A 71 9.23 -2.68 -10.37
CA ILE A 71 10.16 -3.07 -9.30
C ILE A 71 10.95 -1.85 -8.81
N ILE A 72 11.48 -1.02 -9.72
CA ILE A 72 12.22 0.20 -9.37
C ILE A 72 11.31 1.20 -8.63
N LEU A 73 10.08 1.43 -9.10
CA LEU A 73 9.14 2.31 -8.43
C LEU A 73 8.90 1.87 -6.98
N PHE A 74 8.60 0.58 -6.77
CA PHE A 74 8.34 0.06 -5.43
C PHE A 74 9.60 0.00 -4.55
N ALA A 75 10.79 -0.16 -5.11
CA ALA A 75 12.04 -0.02 -4.38
C ALA A 75 12.22 1.43 -3.86
N PHE A 76 11.93 2.45 -4.68
CA PHE A 76 11.92 3.84 -4.25
C PHE A 76 10.82 4.11 -3.21
N CYS A 77 9.62 3.58 -3.40
CA CYS A 77 8.54 3.68 -2.42
C CYS A 77 8.96 3.06 -1.08
N SER A 78 9.58 1.87 -1.09
CA SER A 78 10.11 1.23 0.11
C SER A 78 11.20 2.04 0.79
N PHE A 79 12.12 2.63 0.00
CA PHE A 79 13.16 3.50 0.55
C PHE A 79 12.57 4.73 1.23
N ALA A 80 11.64 5.41 0.59
CA ALA A 80 11.00 6.59 1.14
C ALA A 80 10.13 6.24 2.36
N ALA A 81 9.37 5.14 2.32
CA ALA A 81 8.58 4.65 3.44
C ALA A 81 9.48 4.25 4.63
N LEU A 82 10.56 3.52 4.39
CA LEU A 82 11.53 3.15 5.42
C LEU A 82 12.13 4.40 6.07
N ARG A 83 12.49 5.41 5.28
CA ARG A 83 12.97 6.69 5.79
C ARG A 83 11.93 7.38 6.66
N GLU A 84 10.68 7.48 6.21
CA GLU A 84 9.60 8.09 7.02
C GLU A 84 9.41 7.34 8.34
N PHE A 85 9.39 6.01 8.31
CA PHE A 85 9.22 5.20 9.51
C PHE A 85 10.37 5.44 10.50
N ILE A 86 11.61 5.36 10.06
CA ILE A 86 12.80 5.50 10.90
C ILE A 86 12.92 6.90 11.51
N THR A 87 12.46 7.96 10.81
CA THR A 87 12.49 9.32 11.38
C THR A 87 11.60 9.48 12.62
N LEU A 88 10.63 8.59 12.83
CA LEU A 88 9.76 8.57 14.00
C LEU A 88 10.22 7.59 15.10
N THR A 89 11.32 6.87 14.87
CA THR A 89 11.86 5.90 15.84
C THR A 89 12.92 6.53 16.74
N ASN A 90 13.11 5.93 17.94
CA ASN A 90 14.11 6.39 18.91
C ASN A 90 15.50 5.81 18.60
N THR A 91 16.05 6.15 17.43
CA THR A 91 17.37 5.67 17.02
C THR A 91 18.50 6.44 17.71
N LYS A 92 19.62 5.75 17.95
CA LYS A 92 20.84 6.27 18.52
C LYS A 92 22.04 6.11 17.56
N ARG A 93 23.16 6.76 17.89
CA ARG A 93 24.42 6.57 17.13
C ARG A 93 24.85 5.10 17.08
N ALA A 94 24.55 4.30 18.12
CA ALA A 94 24.84 2.88 18.14
C ALA A 94 24.11 2.09 17.04
N ASP A 95 22.95 2.56 16.59
CA ASP A 95 22.12 1.90 15.57
C ASP A 95 22.52 2.27 14.14
N HIS A 96 23.49 3.20 13.96
CA HIS A 96 23.87 3.72 12.63
C HIS A 96 24.17 2.62 11.60
N TRP A 97 24.93 1.58 12.00
CA TRP A 97 25.28 0.50 11.09
C TRP A 97 24.12 -0.45 10.80
N ALA A 98 23.23 -0.67 11.77
CA ALA A 98 22.01 -1.43 11.55
C ALA A 98 21.09 -0.68 10.57
N LEU A 99 20.93 0.64 10.74
CA LEU A 99 20.17 1.49 9.82
C LEU A 99 20.81 1.54 8.43
N ALA A 100 22.12 1.75 8.34
CA ALA A 100 22.83 1.73 7.05
C ALA A 100 22.64 0.37 6.35
N SER A 101 22.73 -0.75 7.08
CA SER A 101 22.48 -2.08 6.54
C SER A 101 21.02 -2.25 6.08
N ALA A 102 20.04 -1.71 6.82
CA ALA A 102 18.64 -1.76 6.43
C ALA A 102 18.39 -1.08 5.07
N PHE A 103 18.94 0.12 4.86
CA PHE A 103 18.76 0.90 3.63
C PHE A 103 19.60 0.42 2.45
N PHE A 104 20.86 0.07 2.68
CA PHE A 104 21.85 -0.15 1.60
C PHE A 104 22.20 -1.62 1.37
N VAL A 105 21.76 -2.53 2.25
CA VAL A 105 21.99 -3.97 2.10
C VAL A 105 20.64 -4.69 2.03
N VAL A 106 19.82 -4.61 3.06
CA VAL A 106 18.58 -5.41 3.15
C VAL A 106 17.58 -5.01 2.08
N LEU A 107 17.29 -3.73 1.92
CA LEU A 107 16.35 -3.26 0.91
C LEU A 107 16.79 -3.63 -0.51
N PRO A 108 18.02 -3.31 -0.97
CA PRO A 108 18.45 -3.70 -2.30
C PRO A 108 18.46 -5.21 -2.54
N ILE A 109 18.90 -6.03 -1.56
CA ILE A 109 18.90 -7.48 -1.69
C ILE A 109 17.46 -8.01 -1.81
N GLN A 110 16.50 -7.51 -1.02
CA GLN A 110 15.09 -7.94 -1.12
C GLN A 110 14.54 -7.70 -2.54
N TYR A 111 14.80 -6.53 -3.12
CA TYR A 111 14.36 -6.20 -4.48
C TYR A 111 15.18 -6.92 -5.57
N TYR A 112 16.45 -7.24 -5.32
CA TYR A 112 17.24 -8.08 -6.20
C TYR A 112 16.73 -9.53 -6.23
N LEU A 113 16.41 -10.11 -5.08
CA LEU A 113 15.82 -11.47 -4.99
C LEU A 113 14.47 -11.54 -5.71
N LEU A 114 13.67 -10.48 -5.60
CA LEU A 114 12.45 -10.34 -6.37
C LEU A 114 12.72 -10.28 -7.88
N TRP A 115 13.72 -9.50 -8.29
CA TRP A 115 14.12 -9.41 -9.70
C TRP A 115 14.61 -10.74 -10.24
N ALA A 116 15.41 -11.47 -9.46
CA ALA A 116 15.97 -12.78 -9.81
C ALA A 116 14.95 -13.92 -9.72
N GLU A 117 13.71 -13.66 -9.24
CA GLU A 117 12.64 -14.65 -9.02
C GLU A 117 12.98 -15.76 -8.03
N GLU A 118 13.92 -15.50 -7.12
CA GLU A 118 14.37 -16.44 -6.07
C GLU A 118 13.39 -16.49 -4.91
N TYR A 119 12.17 -16.99 -5.16
CA TYR A 119 11.06 -16.97 -4.21
C TYR A 119 11.43 -17.59 -2.85
N GLY A 120 12.15 -18.71 -2.82
CA GLY A 120 12.51 -19.40 -1.58
C GLY A 120 13.25 -18.48 -0.60
N ILE A 121 14.30 -17.80 -1.10
CA ILE A 121 15.08 -16.86 -0.27
C ILE A 121 14.31 -15.55 -0.10
N TYR A 122 13.66 -15.03 -1.14
CA TYR A 122 12.86 -13.80 -1.09
C TYR A 122 11.85 -13.80 0.08
N SER A 123 11.12 -14.92 0.25
CA SER A 123 10.07 -15.04 1.25
C SER A 123 10.57 -15.08 2.71
N ILE A 124 11.82 -15.52 2.93
CA ILE A 124 12.40 -15.66 4.27
C ILE A 124 13.52 -14.64 4.53
N PHE A 125 13.97 -13.89 3.54
CA PHE A 125 15.14 -13.02 3.67
C PHE A 125 14.94 -11.96 4.75
N VAL A 126 13.88 -11.17 4.71
CA VAL A 126 13.62 -10.16 5.75
C VAL A 126 13.15 -10.79 7.05
N PRO A 127 12.12 -11.70 7.07
CA PRO A 127 11.60 -12.23 8.33
C PRO A 127 12.54 -13.15 9.07
N VAL A 128 13.58 -13.70 8.43
CA VAL A 128 14.54 -14.59 9.08
C VAL A 128 15.95 -13.99 9.07
N TYR A 129 16.54 -13.80 7.89
CA TYR A 129 17.95 -13.39 7.80
C TYR A 129 18.17 -11.96 8.30
N ALA A 130 17.41 -10.98 7.79
CA ALA A 130 17.55 -9.60 8.27
C ALA A 130 17.10 -9.48 9.73
N PHE A 131 16.04 -10.21 10.14
CA PHE A 131 15.57 -10.24 11.52
C PHE A 131 16.66 -10.65 12.50
N LEU A 132 17.48 -11.66 12.18
CA LEU A 132 18.59 -12.12 13.00
C LEU A 132 19.85 -11.24 12.85
N LEU A 133 20.10 -10.70 11.66
CA LEU A 133 21.29 -9.91 11.38
C LEU A 133 21.26 -8.52 12.05
N MET A 134 20.11 -7.85 12.06
CA MET A 134 20.00 -6.50 12.63
C MET A 134 20.40 -6.42 14.10
N PRO A 135 19.91 -7.29 15.03
CA PRO A 135 20.37 -7.26 16.41
C PRO A 135 21.86 -7.60 16.55
N ILE A 136 22.41 -8.49 15.73
CA ILE A 136 23.85 -8.80 15.74
C ILE A 136 24.67 -7.55 15.43
N ILE A 137 24.34 -6.82 14.37
CA ILE A 137 25.03 -5.57 13.99
C ILE A 137 24.92 -4.53 15.11
N SER A 138 23.74 -4.40 15.72
CA SER A 138 23.50 -3.41 16.77
C SER A 138 24.23 -3.74 18.08
N VAL A 139 24.26 -5.03 18.50
CA VAL A 139 24.90 -5.44 19.77
C VAL A 139 26.42 -5.25 19.75
N LEU A 140 27.05 -5.36 18.58
CA LEU A 140 28.50 -5.15 18.44
C LEU A 140 28.96 -3.72 18.81
N ARG A 141 28.03 -2.77 18.96
CA ARG A 141 28.31 -1.41 19.45
C ARG A 141 28.24 -1.26 20.96
N GLY A 142 27.80 -2.29 21.69
CA GLY A 142 27.82 -2.35 23.14
C GLY A 142 26.83 -1.45 23.88
N ASP A 143 25.90 -0.77 23.16
CA ASP A 143 24.85 0.05 23.79
C ASP A 143 23.62 -0.79 24.10
N THR A 144 23.42 -1.06 25.41
CA THR A 144 22.31 -1.88 25.91
C THR A 144 21.06 -1.06 26.27
N GLU A 145 21.15 0.27 26.27
CA GLU A 145 20.02 1.12 26.65
C GLU A 145 18.87 0.99 25.66
N ARG A 146 17.71 0.51 26.16
CA ARG A 146 16.49 0.27 25.36
C ARG A 146 16.75 -0.58 24.10
N PHE A 147 17.75 -1.46 24.14
CA PHE A 147 18.21 -2.24 22.99
C PHE A 147 17.06 -2.96 22.27
N LEU A 148 16.24 -3.73 23.02
CA LEU A 148 15.13 -4.48 22.44
C LEU A 148 14.12 -3.58 21.74
N ILE A 149 13.81 -2.42 22.29
CA ILE A 149 12.86 -1.48 21.68
C ILE A 149 13.44 -0.93 20.38
N ARG A 150 14.69 -0.45 20.39
CA ARG A 150 15.34 0.12 19.20
C ARG A 150 15.41 -0.89 18.05
N ILE A 151 15.83 -2.14 18.37
CA ILE A 151 15.94 -3.16 17.32
C ILE A 151 14.58 -3.62 16.82
N ALA A 152 13.57 -3.74 17.69
CA ALA A 152 12.21 -4.06 17.29
C ALA A 152 11.63 -3.00 16.35
N GLU A 153 11.89 -1.71 16.59
CA GLU A 153 11.47 -0.62 15.71
C GLU A 153 12.07 -0.75 14.30
N VAL A 154 13.36 -1.07 14.19
CA VAL A 154 14.04 -1.31 12.91
C VAL A 154 13.47 -2.54 12.20
N GLN A 155 13.22 -3.63 12.94
CA GLN A 155 12.63 -4.85 12.39
C GLN A 155 11.21 -4.63 11.89
N TRP A 156 10.37 -3.90 12.63
CA TRP A 156 9.03 -3.50 12.18
C TRP A 156 9.10 -2.64 10.93
N ALA A 157 10.01 -1.68 10.88
CA ALA A 157 10.20 -0.84 9.70
C ALA A 157 10.57 -1.68 8.47
N LEU A 158 11.50 -2.62 8.59
CA LEU A 158 11.88 -3.54 7.50
C LEU A 158 10.72 -4.43 7.08
N MET A 159 9.97 -4.99 8.02
CA MET A 159 8.82 -5.83 7.71
C MET A 159 7.74 -5.07 6.94
N ILE A 160 7.35 -3.89 7.40
CA ILE A 160 6.27 -3.13 6.79
C ILE A 160 6.73 -2.46 5.48
N CYS A 161 7.83 -1.69 5.54
CA CYS A 161 8.22 -0.82 4.44
C CYS A 161 9.00 -1.54 3.34
N VAL A 162 9.64 -2.68 3.63
CA VAL A 162 10.44 -3.41 2.65
C VAL A 162 9.78 -4.73 2.29
N PHE A 163 9.60 -5.63 3.24
CA PHE A 163 9.06 -6.96 2.96
C PHE A 163 7.61 -6.91 2.45
N CYS A 164 6.70 -6.31 3.22
CA CYS A 164 5.30 -6.24 2.81
C CYS A 164 5.10 -5.42 1.53
N ALA A 165 5.77 -4.29 1.41
CA ALA A 165 5.69 -3.45 0.21
C ALA A 165 6.20 -4.15 -1.06
N SER A 166 7.26 -4.96 -0.95
CA SER A 166 7.82 -5.71 -2.07
C SER A 166 6.87 -6.78 -2.64
N HIS A 167 5.82 -7.17 -1.89
CA HIS A 167 4.82 -8.13 -2.38
C HIS A 167 3.90 -7.55 -3.46
N VAL A 168 3.81 -6.23 -3.60
CA VAL A 168 3.06 -5.63 -4.72
C VAL A 168 3.73 -5.95 -6.05
N PRO A 169 5.01 -5.57 -6.29
CA PRO A 169 5.69 -5.96 -7.52
C PRO A 169 5.96 -7.48 -7.62
N ALA A 170 5.95 -8.23 -6.51
CA ALA A 170 6.07 -9.68 -6.54
C ALA A 170 4.92 -10.36 -7.30
N LEU A 171 3.75 -9.75 -7.40
CA LEU A 171 2.66 -10.24 -8.25
C LEU A 171 3.09 -10.45 -9.71
N LEU A 172 4.09 -9.69 -10.19
CA LEU A 172 4.61 -9.84 -11.56
C LEU A 172 5.41 -11.13 -11.79
N THR A 173 5.86 -11.79 -10.73
CA THR A 173 6.65 -13.03 -10.81
C THR A 173 5.80 -14.30 -10.79
N LEU A 174 4.47 -14.17 -10.66
CA LEU A 174 3.57 -15.32 -10.60
C LEU A 174 3.43 -15.94 -11.99
N ASN A 175 3.61 -17.27 -12.05
CA ASN A 175 3.39 -18.04 -13.26
C ASN A 175 1.99 -18.66 -13.21
N ILE A 176 0.99 -17.99 -13.78
CA ILE A 176 -0.42 -18.38 -13.73
C ILE A 176 -0.82 -18.89 -15.11
N PRO A 177 -1.13 -20.19 -15.28
CA PRO A 177 -1.52 -20.76 -16.57
C PRO A 177 -2.74 -20.05 -17.18
N GLY A 178 -2.62 -19.67 -18.46
CA GLY A 178 -3.67 -18.95 -19.20
C GLY A 178 -3.80 -17.47 -18.82
N TYR A 179 -2.86 -16.93 -18.01
CA TYR A 179 -2.86 -15.53 -17.60
C TYR A 179 -1.49 -14.85 -17.83
N GLU A 180 -0.71 -15.42 -18.75
CA GLU A 180 0.63 -14.93 -19.10
C GLU A 180 0.56 -13.47 -19.60
N ASP A 181 1.56 -12.66 -19.22
CA ASP A 181 1.69 -11.24 -19.57
C ASP A 181 0.58 -10.32 -18.99
N ARG A 182 -0.31 -10.83 -18.14
CA ARG A 182 -1.41 -10.06 -17.53
C ARG A 182 -1.19 -9.73 -16.05
N ASN A 183 -0.10 -10.16 -15.44
CA ASN A 183 0.16 -10.02 -14.02
C ASN A 183 0.10 -8.57 -13.50
N VAL A 184 0.37 -7.59 -14.37
CA VAL A 184 0.21 -6.15 -14.06
C VAL A 184 -1.24 -5.82 -13.67
N LEU A 185 -2.23 -6.54 -14.20
CA LEU A 185 -3.64 -6.36 -13.86
C LEU A 185 -3.95 -6.84 -12.43
N LEU A 186 -3.17 -7.80 -11.88
CA LEU A 186 -3.29 -8.21 -10.46
C LEU A 186 -2.86 -7.07 -9.53
N ILE A 187 -1.82 -6.32 -9.90
CA ILE A 187 -1.42 -5.11 -9.14
C ILE A 187 -2.53 -4.06 -9.20
N ALA A 188 -3.08 -3.83 -10.40
CA ALA A 188 -4.19 -2.91 -10.56
C ALA A 188 -5.41 -3.33 -9.74
N PHE A 189 -5.78 -4.62 -9.77
CA PHE A 189 -6.86 -5.17 -8.96
C PHE A 189 -6.64 -4.93 -7.45
N LEU A 190 -5.46 -5.29 -6.93
CA LEU A 190 -5.10 -5.06 -5.53
C LEU A 190 -5.25 -3.58 -5.14
N VAL A 191 -4.62 -2.69 -5.92
CA VAL A 191 -4.61 -1.25 -5.62
C VAL A 191 -6.02 -0.66 -5.69
N ILE A 192 -6.80 -1.00 -6.73
CA ILE A 192 -8.17 -0.50 -6.90
C ILE A 192 -9.04 -0.96 -5.71
N VAL A 193 -9.02 -2.24 -5.38
CA VAL A 193 -9.84 -2.80 -4.29
C VAL A 193 -9.49 -2.16 -2.94
N VAL A 194 -8.20 -2.05 -2.62
CA VAL A 194 -7.74 -1.41 -1.36
C VAL A 194 -8.18 0.04 -1.30
N GLN A 195 -7.88 0.82 -2.34
CA GLN A 195 -8.14 2.25 -2.33
C GLN A 195 -9.64 2.58 -2.35
N LEU A 196 -10.42 1.83 -3.13
CA LEU A 196 -11.88 1.98 -3.11
C LEU A 196 -12.48 1.58 -1.76
N SER A 197 -11.94 0.56 -1.11
CA SER A 197 -12.35 0.18 0.24
C SER A 197 -12.22 1.35 1.23
N ASP A 198 -11.07 2.04 1.23
CA ASP A 198 -10.83 3.18 2.12
C ASP A 198 -11.78 4.35 1.82
N VAL A 199 -11.99 4.65 0.54
CA VAL A 199 -12.95 5.70 0.13
C VAL A 199 -14.37 5.34 0.52
N LEU A 200 -14.82 4.12 0.24
CA LEU A 200 -16.18 3.67 0.54
C LEU A 200 -16.44 3.59 2.04
N GLN A 201 -15.47 3.13 2.84
CA GLN A 201 -15.55 3.16 4.29
C GLN A 201 -15.72 4.58 4.82
N TYR A 202 -15.02 5.56 4.23
CA TYR A 202 -15.19 6.96 4.59
C TYR A 202 -16.59 7.48 4.22
N VAL A 203 -17.07 7.17 3.01
CA VAL A 203 -18.41 7.60 2.54
C VAL A 203 -19.52 7.01 3.41
N TRP A 204 -19.54 5.69 3.59
CA TRP A 204 -20.51 5.02 4.46
C TRP A 204 -20.43 5.52 5.90
N GLY A 205 -19.23 5.73 6.41
CA GLY A 205 -19.02 6.27 7.75
C GLY A 205 -19.51 7.70 7.92
N LYS A 206 -19.46 8.52 6.86
CA LYS A 206 -20.03 9.89 6.88
C LYS A 206 -21.55 9.91 6.79
N LEU A 207 -22.12 9.03 5.97
CA LEU A 207 -23.57 9.00 5.71
C LEU A 207 -24.34 8.31 6.83
N PHE A 208 -23.81 7.20 7.35
CA PHE A 208 -24.53 6.31 8.26
C PHE A 208 -23.82 6.04 9.59
N GLY A 209 -22.56 6.50 9.75
CA GLY A 209 -21.71 6.17 10.89
C GLY A 209 -22.26 6.72 12.22
N ARG A 210 -22.51 5.81 13.16
CA ARG A 210 -22.96 6.12 14.53
C ARG A 210 -21.99 5.56 15.56
N THR A 211 -21.56 4.31 15.37
CA THR A 211 -20.75 3.56 16.32
C THR A 211 -19.28 3.62 15.98
N LYS A 212 -18.44 4.17 16.85
CA LYS A 212 -16.99 4.25 16.62
C LYS A 212 -16.32 2.91 16.89
N ILE A 213 -15.44 2.43 15.98
CA ILE A 213 -14.69 1.18 16.16
C ILE A 213 -13.52 1.39 17.13
N ALA A 214 -12.73 2.42 16.91
CA ALA A 214 -11.49 2.65 17.66
C ALA A 214 -11.31 4.15 17.97
N PRO A 215 -12.08 4.72 18.91
CA PRO A 215 -12.11 6.17 19.15
C PRO A 215 -10.74 6.79 19.47
N LYS A 216 -9.89 6.05 20.21
CA LYS A 216 -8.56 6.50 20.62
C LYS A 216 -7.52 6.43 19.47
N LEU A 217 -7.67 5.50 18.52
CA LEU A 217 -6.73 5.30 17.41
C LEU A 217 -7.13 6.11 16.18
N SER A 218 -8.39 5.94 15.75
CA SER A 218 -8.94 6.58 14.57
C SER A 218 -10.40 7.00 14.83
N PRO A 219 -10.63 8.23 15.29
CA PRO A 219 -11.97 8.70 15.68
C PRO A 219 -12.95 8.82 14.50
N SER A 220 -12.47 8.77 13.26
CA SER A 220 -13.31 8.82 12.06
C SER A 220 -13.87 7.45 11.64
N LYS A 221 -13.26 6.33 12.06
CA LYS A 221 -13.70 4.98 11.65
C LYS A 221 -14.91 4.51 12.44
N THR A 222 -15.96 4.05 11.74
CA THR A 222 -17.24 3.59 12.31
C THR A 222 -17.57 2.17 11.86
N VAL A 223 -18.38 1.45 12.65
CA VAL A 223 -18.83 0.09 12.33
C VAL A 223 -19.63 0.06 11.02
N GLU A 224 -20.52 1.02 10.86
CA GLU A 224 -21.34 1.15 9.65
C GLU A 224 -20.49 1.49 8.42
N GLY A 225 -19.48 2.35 8.59
CA GLY A 225 -18.50 2.65 7.56
C GLY A 225 -17.69 1.41 7.16
N PHE A 226 -17.23 0.64 8.13
CA PHE A 226 -16.55 -0.61 7.90
C PHE A 226 -17.41 -1.63 7.14
N ALA A 227 -18.61 -1.93 7.65
CA ALA A 227 -19.50 -2.93 7.06
C ALA A 227 -19.91 -2.53 5.62
N GLY A 228 -20.36 -1.29 5.43
CA GLY A 228 -20.79 -0.79 4.12
C GLY A 228 -19.61 -0.69 3.14
N GLY A 229 -18.45 -0.20 3.60
CA GLY A 229 -17.26 -0.06 2.76
C GLY A 229 -16.70 -1.41 2.32
N VAL A 230 -16.57 -2.38 3.25
CA VAL A 230 -16.11 -3.75 2.93
C VAL A 230 -17.07 -4.44 1.97
N ALA A 231 -18.39 -4.41 2.24
CA ALA A 231 -19.38 -5.01 1.36
C ALA A 231 -19.34 -4.41 -0.05
N SER A 232 -19.34 -3.09 -0.17
CA SER A 232 -19.30 -2.40 -1.45
C SER A 232 -18.00 -2.66 -2.23
N ALA A 233 -16.84 -2.61 -1.55
CA ALA A 233 -15.56 -2.88 -2.19
C ALA A 233 -15.44 -4.35 -2.63
N THR A 234 -15.99 -5.29 -1.85
CA THR A 234 -16.06 -6.71 -2.22
C THR A 234 -16.89 -6.92 -3.48
N LEU A 235 -18.05 -6.26 -3.60
CA LEU A 235 -18.90 -6.34 -4.79
C LEU A 235 -18.22 -5.72 -6.01
N ILE A 236 -17.54 -4.58 -5.86
CA ILE A 236 -16.77 -3.97 -6.93
C ILE A 236 -15.63 -4.90 -7.36
N GLY A 237 -14.89 -5.47 -6.40
CA GLY A 237 -13.84 -6.43 -6.72
C GLY A 237 -14.36 -7.68 -7.41
N ALA A 238 -15.52 -8.19 -7.02
CA ALA A 238 -16.19 -9.27 -7.74
C ALA A 238 -16.54 -8.88 -9.18
N SER A 239 -16.95 -7.63 -9.44
CA SER A 239 -17.24 -7.14 -10.79
C SER A 239 -16.00 -6.96 -11.66
N LEU A 240 -14.82 -6.82 -11.05
CA LEU A 240 -13.52 -6.72 -11.73
C LEU A 240 -12.91 -8.09 -12.10
N TRP A 241 -13.63 -9.20 -11.96
CA TRP A 241 -13.14 -10.54 -12.27
C TRP A 241 -12.48 -10.66 -13.64
N TRP A 242 -12.96 -9.92 -14.64
CA TRP A 242 -12.50 -9.95 -16.03
C TRP A 242 -11.03 -9.48 -16.22
N ILE A 243 -10.47 -8.71 -15.28
CA ILE A 243 -9.03 -8.35 -15.27
C ILE A 243 -8.17 -9.35 -14.49
N THR A 244 -8.72 -10.43 -13.99
CA THR A 244 -8.06 -11.39 -13.10
C THR A 244 -8.17 -12.81 -13.65
N PRO A 245 -7.38 -13.78 -13.18
CA PRO A 245 -7.56 -15.18 -13.52
C PRO A 245 -8.69 -15.86 -12.71
N PHE A 246 -9.48 -15.08 -11.96
CA PHE A 246 -10.45 -15.58 -11.00
C PHE A 246 -11.86 -15.63 -11.57
N THR A 247 -12.68 -16.53 -11.05
CA THR A 247 -14.13 -16.44 -11.22
C THR A 247 -14.70 -15.25 -10.43
N PRO A 248 -15.93 -14.76 -10.74
CA PRO A 248 -16.51 -13.64 -9.99
C PRO A 248 -16.59 -13.87 -8.48
N LEU A 249 -16.88 -15.12 -8.05
CA LEU A 249 -16.94 -15.48 -6.63
C LEU A 249 -15.54 -15.45 -5.99
N GLN A 250 -14.54 -16.00 -6.68
CA GLN A 250 -13.15 -15.99 -6.21
C GLN A 250 -12.60 -14.56 -6.11
N ALA A 251 -12.85 -13.72 -7.12
CA ALA A 251 -12.49 -12.30 -7.10
C ALA A 251 -13.15 -11.57 -5.92
N GLY A 252 -14.42 -11.86 -5.63
CA GLY A 252 -15.13 -11.35 -4.47
C GLY A 252 -14.52 -11.80 -3.15
N MET A 253 -14.21 -13.10 -2.99
CA MET A 253 -13.57 -13.62 -1.78
C MET A 253 -12.18 -13.01 -1.54
N LEU A 254 -11.36 -12.91 -2.59
CA LEU A 254 -10.05 -12.26 -2.50
C LEU A 254 -10.18 -10.78 -2.17
N SER A 255 -11.15 -10.07 -2.76
CA SER A 255 -11.45 -8.68 -2.42
C SER A 255 -11.89 -8.50 -0.97
N LEU A 256 -12.68 -9.42 -0.43
CA LEU A 256 -13.04 -9.44 0.98
C LEU A 256 -11.78 -9.54 1.87
N VAL A 257 -10.87 -10.46 1.55
CA VAL A 257 -9.61 -10.62 2.30
C VAL A 257 -8.77 -9.36 2.20
N ILE A 258 -8.59 -8.81 0.98
CA ILE A 258 -7.84 -7.57 0.74
C ILE A 258 -8.41 -6.41 1.56
N THR A 259 -9.72 -6.21 1.55
CA THR A 259 -10.37 -5.10 2.26
C THR A 259 -10.29 -5.24 3.77
N LEU A 260 -10.43 -6.45 4.30
CA LEU A 260 -10.27 -6.73 5.73
C LEU A 260 -8.82 -6.46 6.18
N MET A 261 -7.84 -6.97 5.44
CA MET A 261 -6.43 -6.76 5.75
C MET A 261 -6.03 -5.29 5.64
N GLY A 262 -6.53 -4.58 4.62
CA GLY A 262 -6.32 -3.13 4.48
C GLY A 262 -6.89 -2.33 5.65
N PHE A 263 -8.12 -2.65 6.07
CA PHE A 263 -8.75 -1.99 7.21
C PHE A 263 -7.96 -2.20 8.52
N PHE A 264 -7.62 -3.44 8.85
CA PHE A 264 -6.85 -3.74 10.06
C PHE A 264 -5.42 -3.20 9.97
N GLY A 265 -4.80 -3.24 8.79
CA GLY A 265 -3.51 -2.61 8.54
C GLY A 265 -3.52 -1.12 8.84
N GLY A 266 -4.51 -0.39 8.30
CA GLY A 266 -4.70 1.04 8.60
C GLY A 266 -4.95 1.34 10.09
N LEU A 267 -5.59 0.41 10.84
CA LEU A 267 -5.70 0.53 12.30
C LEU A 267 -4.37 0.33 13.02
N VAL A 268 -3.58 -0.69 12.63
CA VAL A 268 -2.24 -0.93 13.18
C VAL A 268 -1.33 0.27 12.92
N MET A 269 -1.31 0.77 11.69
CA MET A 269 -0.50 1.94 11.35
C MET A 269 -0.95 3.20 12.09
N SER A 270 -2.27 3.35 12.33
CA SER A 270 -2.80 4.42 13.18
C SER A 270 -2.36 4.26 14.64
N ALA A 271 -2.31 3.04 15.18
CA ALA A 271 -1.82 2.78 16.53
C ALA A 271 -0.36 3.17 16.69
N ILE A 272 0.51 2.81 15.74
CA ILE A 272 1.92 3.18 15.74
C ILE A 272 2.07 4.71 15.70
N LYS A 273 1.31 5.42 14.84
CA LYS A 273 1.32 6.89 14.79
C LYS A 273 0.97 7.51 16.16
N ARG A 274 -0.08 7.00 16.81
CA ARG A 274 -0.48 7.51 18.14
C ARG A 274 0.54 7.21 19.22
N ASP A 275 1.18 6.04 19.19
CA ASP A 275 2.30 5.70 20.09
C ASP A 275 3.47 6.67 19.92
N ARG A 276 3.72 7.15 18.69
CA ARG A 276 4.75 8.16 18.38
C ARG A 276 4.29 9.61 18.59
N GLY A 277 3.07 9.83 19.02
CA GLY A 277 2.52 11.17 19.26
C GLY A 277 2.26 11.97 17.99
N VAL A 278 2.20 11.31 16.81
CA VAL A 278 1.97 11.96 15.52
C VAL A 278 0.63 11.56 14.91
N LYS A 279 0.17 12.35 13.93
CA LYS A 279 -1.03 12.05 13.15
C LYS A 279 -0.69 11.44 11.80
N ASP A 280 0.30 11.95 11.14
CA ASP A 280 0.74 11.57 9.81
C ASP A 280 2.21 11.14 9.86
N TRP A 281 2.63 10.21 8.97
CA TRP A 281 4.00 9.68 8.94
C TRP A 281 5.04 10.68 8.48
N GLY A 282 4.63 11.64 7.65
CA GLY A 282 5.52 12.64 7.08
C GLY A 282 4.75 13.73 6.34
N ASN A 283 5.48 14.60 5.65
CA ASN A 283 4.92 15.71 4.87
C ASN A 283 5.38 15.64 3.40
N LEU A 284 5.67 14.43 2.89
CA LEU A 284 6.20 14.27 1.53
C LEU A 284 5.20 14.72 0.46
N ILE A 285 3.91 14.58 0.75
CA ILE A 285 2.83 14.99 -0.15
C ILE A 285 2.06 16.11 0.53
N GLU A 286 2.18 17.35 0.02
CA GLU A 286 1.49 18.53 0.57
C GLU A 286 -0.01 18.25 0.76
N GLY A 287 -0.50 18.50 1.98
CA GLY A 287 -1.90 18.32 2.38
C GLY A 287 -2.36 16.85 2.54
N HIS A 288 -1.45 15.85 2.40
CA HIS A 288 -1.81 14.42 2.36
C HIS A 288 -0.97 13.51 3.24
N GLY A 289 -0.04 14.05 4.04
CA GLY A 289 0.83 13.26 4.90
C GLY A 289 2.02 12.63 4.17
N GLY A 290 2.54 11.54 4.71
CA GLY A 290 3.66 10.80 4.17
C GLY A 290 3.28 9.76 3.11
N LEU A 291 4.31 9.13 2.53
CA LEU A 291 4.13 8.03 1.60
C LEU A 291 3.52 6.79 2.30
N ILE A 292 3.93 6.53 3.55
CA ILE A 292 3.36 5.42 4.33
C ILE A 292 1.84 5.61 4.52
N ASP A 293 1.36 6.86 4.70
CA ASP A 293 -0.09 7.14 4.80
C ASP A 293 -0.87 6.75 3.54
N ARG A 294 -0.20 6.48 2.42
CA ARG A 294 -0.79 6.01 1.15
C ARG A 294 -0.65 4.51 0.94
N LEU A 295 0.32 3.91 1.62
CA LEU A 295 0.62 2.50 1.50
C LEU A 295 0.10 1.66 2.68
N ASP A 296 -0.37 2.29 3.75
CA ASP A 296 -0.70 1.64 5.02
C ASP A 296 -1.69 0.47 4.89
N SER A 297 -2.73 0.62 4.07
CA SER A 297 -3.68 -0.45 3.75
C SER A 297 -3.11 -1.46 2.76
N VAL A 298 -2.30 -1.00 1.79
CA VAL A 298 -1.71 -1.85 0.74
C VAL A 298 -0.66 -2.81 1.30
N VAL A 299 0.23 -2.33 2.18
CA VAL A 299 1.32 -3.15 2.73
C VAL A 299 0.83 -4.31 3.60
N PHE A 300 -0.36 -4.22 4.18
CA PHE A 300 -0.97 -5.35 4.89
C PHE A 300 -1.73 -6.30 3.97
N SER A 301 -2.32 -5.80 2.90
CA SER A 301 -3.09 -6.60 1.95
C SER A 301 -2.21 -7.36 0.96
N ALA A 302 -1.12 -6.74 0.50
CA ALA A 302 -0.29 -7.26 -0.57
C ALA A 302 0.33 -8.65 -0.28
N PRO A 303 0.98 -8.90 0.87
CA PRO A 303 1.56 -10.22 1.13
C PRO A 303 0.50 -11.31 1.22
N ILE A 304 -0.64 -11.04 1.83
CA ILE A 304 -1.72 -12.02 1.95
C ILE A 304 -2.29 -12.33 0.56
N PHE A 305 -2.58 -11.30 -0.24
CA PHE A 305 -3.08 -11.48 -1.60
C PHE A 305 -2.07 -12.25 -2.46
N PHE A 306 -0.79 -11.87 -2.44
CA PHE A 306 0.27 -12.54 -3.17
C PHE A 306 0.35 -14.04 -2.83
N HIS A 307 0.41 -14.38 -1.53
CA HIS A 307 0.55 -15.77 -1.10
C HIS A 307 -0.70 -16.60 -1.40
N LEU A 308 -1.90 -16.03 -1.29
CA LEU A 308 -3.13 -16.73 -1.68
C LEU A 308 -3.15 -17.00 -3.18
N VAL A 309 -2.83 -16.00 -4.01
CA VAL A 309 -2.78 -16.18 -5.47
C VAL A 309 -1.69 -17.17 -5.86
N ARG A 310 -0.51 -17.08 -5.28
CA ARG A 310 0.57 -18.01 -5.51
C ARG A 310 0.16 -19.46 -5.18
N TYR A 311 -0.46 -19.66 -4.02
CA TYR A 311 -0.82 -21.00 -3.55
C TYR A 311 -1.89 -21.68 -4.41
N TRP A 312 -2.91 -20.92 -4.85
CA TRP A 312 -4.08 -21.49 -5.51
C TRP A 312 -4.03 -21.45 -7.04
N TRP A 313 -3.30 -20.51 -7.63
CA TRP A 313 -3.32 -20.27 -9.09
C TRP A 313 -1.96 -20.33 -9.76
N SER A 314 -0.85 -20.15 -9.04
CA SER A 314 0.47 -20.17 -9.66
C SER A 314 1.07 -21.58 -9.67
N LEU A 315 1.74 -21.93 -10.78
CA LEU A 315 2.63 -23.08 -10.82
C LEU A 315 3.85 -22.77 -9.93
N THR A 316 4.18 -23.68 -9.03
CA THR A 316 5.33 -23.60 -8.13
C THR A 316 6.64 -23.80 -8.87
#